data_23c37c2bd1a4d3ada832ce0224b3c65b
#
_entry.id   23c37c2bd1a4d3ada832ce0224b3c65b
#
_cell.length_a   1.000
_cell.length_b   1.000
_cell.length_c   1.000
_cell.angle_alpha   90.00
_cell.angle_beta   90.00
_cell.angle_gamma   90.00
#
_symmetry.space_group_name_H-M   'P 1'
#
loop_
_entity.id
_entity.type
_entity.pdbx_description
1 polymer ?
#
loop_
_entity_poly.entity_id
_entity_poly.type
_entity_poly.pdbx_seq_one_letter_code
_entity_poly.pdbx_strand_id
1 'polypeptide(L)'
;DISDCPVRNTRARGFLLQSRNMHIKNCSFSGMSLPGIIISPDIRVWYEVGPSDNTEITGCTFEKCAMNGSAANLGAIVELGAADYPAGVHTNLRITDNSFKDIGSSGIFVSASKGVTVTGNRFYDCKENKNPSVEDTDCDIVLCNCDNIRISGNKAERGIVVKSSN
;
A
#
# COMPACT_ATOMS: atom_id res chain seq x y z
N ASP A 1 -0.92 -8.87 16.01
CA ASP A 1 -1.94 -9.41 15.09
C ASP A 1 -3.23 -8.61 15.23
N ILE A 2 -3.82 -8.24 14.10
CA ILE A 2 -5.15 -7.61 14.01
C ILE A 2 -5.97 -8.43 13.03
N SER A 3 -7.12 -8.93 13.44
CA SER A 3 -7.97 -9.73 12.57
C SER A 3 -9.46 -9.36 12.71
N ASP A 4 -10.20 -9.63 11.63
CA ASP A 4 -11.64 -9.55 11.56
C ASP A 4 -12.23 -8.17 12.00
N CYS A 5 -11.47 -7.09 11.80
CA CYS A 5 -11.83 -5.75 12.22
C CYS A 5 -12.45 -4.94 11.08
N PRO A 6 -13.66 -4.40 11.24
CA PRO A 6 -14.22 -3.41 10.32
C PRO A 6 -13.78 -1.99 10.68
N VAL A 7 -13.22 -1.26 9.71
CA VAL A 7 -12.84 0.16 9.81
C VAL A 7 -13.62 0.95 8.78
N ARG A 8 -14.44 1.91 9.21
CA ARG A 8 -15.41 2.56 8.32
C ARG A 8 -15.51 4.07 8.51
N ASN A 9 -15.77 4.78 7.39
CA ASN A 9 -16.20 6.18 7.36
C ASN A 9 -15.27 7.13 8.14
N THR A 10 -13.97 7.06 7.86
CA THR A 10 -13.02 8.00 8.45
C THR A 10 -12.53 9.02 7.44
N ARG A 11 -12.37 10.28 7.87
CA ARG A 11 -11.72 11.33 7.07
C ARG A 11 -10.19 11.24 7.09
N ALA A 12 -9.67 10.25 7.77
CA ALA A 12 -8.24 9.95 7.83
C ALA A 12 -7.96 8.59 7.20
N ARG A 13 -6.81 8.02 7.47
CA ARG A 13 -6.43 6.64 7.19
C ARG A 13 -7.12 5.65 8.13
N GLY A 14 -7.21 4.40 7.72
CA GLY A 14 -7.68 3.32 8.60
C GLY A 14 -6.61 2.97 9.65
N PHE A 15 -5.52 2.35 9.24
CA PHE A 15 -4.39 2.03 10.11
C PHE A 15 -3.14 2.80 9.71
N LEU A 16 -2.38 3.23 10.70
CA LEU A 16 -0.99 3.63 10.57
C LEU A 16 -0.13 2.57 11.26
N LEU A 17 0.61 1.83 10.46
CA LEU A 17 1.44 0.73 10.94
C LEU A 17 2.88 1.20 11.07
N GLN A 18 3.38 1.20 12.30
CA GLN A 18 4.71 1.71 12.66
C GLN A 18 5.42 0.71 13.58
N SER A 19 5.50 -0.55 13.19
CA SER A 19 6.11 -1.61 13.99
C SER A 19 6.66 -2.73 13.10
N ARG A 20 7.16 -3.77 13.72
CA ARG A 20 7.65 -4.99 13.07
C ARG A 20 6.75 -6.18 13.42
N ASN A 21 6.82 -7.25 12.63
CA ASN A 21 6.06 -8.49 12.83
C ASN A 21 4.54 -8.23 12.95
N MET A 22 4.00 -7.46 12.02
CA MET A 22 2.58 -7.12 11.99
C MET A 22 1.82 -8.02 11.03
N HIS A 23 0.70 -8.59 11.51
CA HIS A 23 -0.19 -9.38 10.68
C HIS A 23 -1.60 -8.80 10.75
N ILE A 24 -2.10 -8.40 9.59
CA ILE A 24 -3.45 -7.84 9.41
C ILE A 24 -4.23 -8.83 8.55
N LYS A 25 -5.28 -9.43 9.12
CA LYS A 25 -6.01 -10.53 8.47
C LYS A 25 -7.51 -10.29 8.47
N ASN A 26 -8.15 -10.57 7.33
CA ASN A 26 -9.61 -10.56 7.18
C ASN A 26 -10.28 -9.25 7.63
N CYS A 27 -9.57 -8.13 7.62
CA CYS A 27 -10.10 -6.83 7.98
C CYS A 27 -10.82 -6.17 6.80
N SER A 28 -11.81 -5.33 7.09
CA SER A 28 -12.50 -4.56 6.06
C SER A 28 -12.34 -3.06 6.26
N PHE A 29 -11.95 -2.36 5.19
CA PHE A 29 -11.73 -0.92 5.18
C PHE A 29 -12.68 -0.28 4.18
N SER A 30 -13.53 0.65 4.61
CA SER A 30 -14.49 1.28 3.71
C SER A 30 -14.75 2.76 4.01
N GLY A 31 -14.90 3.58 2.96
CA GLY A 31 -15.23 5.00 3.08
C GLY A 31 -14.13 5.83 3.72
N MET A 32 -12.87 5.67 3.25
CA MET A 32 -11.70 6.39 3.75
C MET A 32 -11.33 7.54 2.83
N SER A 33 -11.12 8.74 3.37
CA SER A 33 -10.56 9.84 2.57
C SER A 33 -9.10 9.61 2.22
N LEU A 34 -8.34 8.97 3.10
CA LEU A 34 -6.94 8.58 2.95
C LEU A 34 -6.80 7.05 2.76
N PRO A 35 -5.60 6.49 2.63
CA PRO A 35 -5.40 5.05 2.52
C PRO A 35 -6.06 4.24 3.65
N GLY A 36 -6.49 3.02 3.33
CA GLY A 36 -6.93 2.06 4.34
C GLY A 36 -5.80 1.69 5.30
N ILE A 37 -4.62 1.41 4.76
CA ILE A 37 -3.42 1.10 5.55
C ILE A 37 -2.25 1.93 5.03
N ILE A 38 -1.55 2.59 5.95
CA ILE A 38 -0.24 3.22 5.71
C ILE A 38 0.80 2.52 6.57
N ILE A 39 1.88 2.07 5.93
CA ILE A 39 3.11 1.61 6.58
C ILE A 39 4.15 2.68 6.31
N SER A 40 4.52 3.44 7.33
CA SER A 40 5.45 4.57 7.15
C SER A 40 6.33 4.73 8.36
N PRO A 41 7.65 4.73 8.19
CA PRO A 41 8.55 5.13 9.25
C PRO A 41 8.47 6.64 9.44
N ASP A 42 8.65 7.11 10.63
CA ASP A 42 8.81 8.54 10.90
C ASP A 42 10.30 8.92 11.00
N ILE A 43 10.96 8.93 9.85
CA ILE A 43 12.40 9.19 9.75
C ILE A 43 12.75 10.63 9.36
N ARG A 44 11.74 11.50 9.23
CA ARG A 44 11.98 12.88 8.75
C ARG A 44 11.60 13.99 9.72
N VAL A 45 10.63 13.76 10.59
CA VAL A 45 10.03 14.81 11.41
C VAL A 45 10.19 14.53 12.91
N TRP A 46 9.63 13.42 13.37
CA TRP A 46 9.61 13.11 14.80
C TRP A 46 10.66 12.06 15.21
N TYR A 47 11.14 11.25 14.26
CA TYR A 47 12.11 10.17 14.50
C TYR A 47 11.64 9.13 15.53
N GLU A 48 10.33 8.94 15.63
CA GLU A 48 9.72 8.07 16.66
C GLU A 48 9.74 6.59 16.27
N VAL A 49 9.78 6.28 14.98
CA VAL A 49 9.63 4.91 14.49
C VAL A 49 10.58 4.62 13.34
N GLY A 50 11.25 3.47 13.45
CA GLY A 50 12.12 2.95 12.40
C GLY A 50 11.36 2.19 11.31
N PRO A 51 12.09 1.57 10.38
CA PRO A 51 11.53 0.80 9.29
C PRO A 51 10.68 -0.39 9.74
N SER A 52 9.68 -0.73 8.94
CA SER A 52 8.91 -1.97 9.12
C SER A 52 9.70 -3.18 8.66
N ASP A 53 9.43 -4.31 9.30
CA ASP A 53 9.93 -5.61 8.89
C ASP A 53 8.88 -6.69 9.16
N ASN A 54 8.78 -7.67 8.27
CA ASN A 54 7.87 -8.81 8.40
C ASN A 54 6.41 -8.38 8.62
N THR A 55 5.87 -7.63 7.66
CA THR A 55 4.47 -7.20 7.65
C THR A 55 3.66 -8.05 6.66
N GLU A 56 2.53 -8.57 7.11
CA GLU A 56 1.59 -9.34 6.29
C GLU A 56 0.20 -8.71 6.30
N ILE A 57 -0.38 -8.51 5.12
CA ILE A 57 -1.75 -8.04 4.92
C ILE A 57 -2.45 -9.06 4.03
N THR A 58 -3.38 -9.84 4.58
CA THR A 58 -3.99 -10.97 3.87
C THR A 58 -5.50 -11.05 4.06
N GLY A 59 -6.22 -11.43 3.00
CA GLY A 59 -7.67 -11.65 3.03
C GLY A 59 -8.50 -10.41 3.36
N CYS A 60 -7.93 -9.21 3.27
CA CYS A 60 -8.61 -7.96 3.59
C CYS A 60 -9.40 -7.41 2.41
N THR A 61 -10.41 -6.60 2.70
CA THR A 61 -11.20 -5.89 1.70
C THR A 61 -11.04 -4.39 1.85
N PHE A 62 -10.85 -3.70 0.72
CA PHE A 62 -10.73 -2.24 0.65
C PHE A 62 -11.78 -1.72 -0.33
N GLU A 63 -12.68 -0.86 0.13
CA GLU A 63 -13.71 -0.25 -0.70
C GLU A 63 -13.77 1.26 -0.43
N LYS A 64 -13.73 2.08 -1.48
CA LYS A 64 -13.76 3.55 -1.37
C LYS A 64 -12.70 4.08 -0.41
N CYS A 65 -11.47 3.63 -0.57
CA CYS A 65 -10.30 4.14 0.13
C CYS A 65 -9.53 5.13 -0.77
N ALA A 66 -8.72 5.99 -0.17
CA ALA A 66 -7.91 7.00 -0.88
C ALA A 66 -8.75 7.98 -1.73
N MET A 67 -9.91 8.41 -1.23
CA MET A 67 -10.91 9.13 -2.02
C MET A 67 -10.70 10.65 -2.10
N ASN A 68 -9.78 11.26 -1.38
CA ASN A 68 -9.68 12.72 -1.31
C ASN A 68 -8.92 13.37 -2.48
N GLY A 69 -8.36 12.59 -3.40
CA GLY A 69 -7.63 13.09 -4.57
C GLY A 69 -6.37 13.91 -4.28
N SER A 70 -5.84 13.86 -3.07
CA SER A 70 -4.59 14.56 -2.73
C SER A 70 -3.37 13.79 -3.23
N ALA A 71 -2.27 14.52 -3.46
CA ALA A 71 -0.98 13.94 -3.86
C ALA A 71 -0.41 12.91 -2.86
N ALA A 72 -0.88 12.91 -1.61
CA ALA A 72 -0.51 11.93 -0.59
C ALA A 72 -1.30 10.61 -0.68
N ASN A 73 -2.33 10.56 -1.52
CA ASN A 73 -3.17 9.38 -1.71
C ASN A 73 -2.62 8.47 -2.80
N LEU A 74 -1.59 7.73 -2.48
CA LEU A 74 -0.90 6.85 -3.43
C LEU A 74 -1.61 5.50 -3.64
N GLY A 75 -2.47 5.09 -2.71
CA GLY A 75 -3.15 3.80 -2.80
C GLY A 75 -4.04 3.47 -1.59
N ALA A 76 -4.74 2.34 -1.65
CA ALA A 76 -5.47 1.80 -0.51
C ALA A 76 -4.53 1.17 0.53
N ILE A 77 -3.46 0.50 0.07
CA ILE A 77 -2.32 0.08 0.89
C ILE A 77 -1.10 0.85 0.40
N VAL A 78 -0.45 1.56 1.31
CA VAL A 78 0.72 2.38 1.00
C VAL A 78 1.84 2.03 1.95
N GLU A 79 2.97 1.55 1.42
CA GLU A 79 4.22 1.45 2.15
C GLU A 79 5.18 2.53 1.64
N LEU A 80 5.54 3.45 2.51
CA LEU A 80 6.40 4.57 2.19
C LEU A 80 7.77 4.42 2.85
N GLY A 81 8.77 3.98 2.06
CA GLY A 81 10.10 4.54 2.24
C GLY A 81 10.14 5.92 1.57
N ALA A 82 11.06 6.78 1.93
CA ALA A 82 11.24 8.00 1.16
C ALA A 82 11.64 7.66 -0.28
N ALA A 83 11.05 8.34 -1.26
CA ALA A 83 11.26 8.05 -2.69
C ALA A 83 12.75 8.11 -3.12
N ASP A 84 13.57 8.80 -2.35
CA ASP A 84 15.01 8.99 -2.58
C ASP A 84 15.87 7.89 -1.93
N TYR A 85 15.27 6.94 -1.21
CA TYR A 85 16.02 5.86 -0.55
C TYR A 85 16.09 4.61 -1.43
N PRO A 86 17.24 3.92 -1.41
CA PRO A 86 17.37 2.64 -2.09
C PRO A 86 16.45 1.58 -1.48
N ALA A 87 16.28 0.48 -2.19
CA ALA A 87 15.56 -0.68 -1.68
C ALA A 87 16.15 -1.17 -0.35
N GLY A 88 15.27 -1.58 0.59
CA GLY A 88 15.67 -2.15 1.86
C GLY A 88 15.45 -1.26 3.08
N VAL A 89 14.80 -0.11 2.92
CA VAL A 89 14.27 0.65 4.07
C VAL A 89 13.26 -0.21 4.81
N HIS A 90 12.28 -0.75 4.10
CA HIS A 90 11.35 -1.75 4.63
C HIS A 90 11.73 -3.13 4.13
N THR A 91 11.45 -4.16 4.91
CA THR A 91 11.78 -5.54 4.53
C THR A 91 10.62 -6.51 4.76
N ASN A 92 10.56 -7.56 3.91
CA ASN A 92 9.66 -8.69 4.08
C ASN A 92 8.16 -8.32 4.16
N LEU A 93 7.68 -7.56 3.15
CA LEU A 93 6.26 -7.20 3.01
C LEU A 93 5.51 -8.26 2.19
N ARG A 94 4.39 -8.75 2.72
CA ARG A 94 3.46 -9.64 2.01
C ARG A 94 2.06 -9.02 1.96
N ILE A 95 1.54 -8.86 0.74
CA ILE A 95 0.18 -8.40 0.47
C ILE A 95 -0.50 -9.47 -0.39
N THR A 96 -1.36 -10.28 0.23
CA THR A 96 -1.87 -11.48 -0.41
C THR A 96 -3.38 -11.63 -0.27
N ASP A 97 -4.03 -12.10 -1.35
CA ASP A 97 -5.44 -12.48 -1.36
C ASP A 97 -6.41 -11.37 -0.90
N ASN A 98 -6.05 -10.11 -1.13
CA ASN A 98 -6.91 -8.97 -0.80
C ASN A 98 -7.80 -8.56 -1.99
N SER A 99 -8.89 -7.85 -1.68
CA SER A 99 -9.80 -7.29 -2.67
C SER A 99 -9.86 -5.78 -2.56
N PHE A 100 -9.73 -5.09 -3.70
CA PHE A 100 -9.75 -3.64 -3.82
C PHE A 100 -10.88 -3.24 -4.77
N LYS A 101 -11.75 -2.35 -4.31
CA LYS A 101 -12.90 -1.90 -5.10
C LYS A 101 -13.12 -0.40 -4.95
N ASP A 102 -13.36 0.28 -6.08
CA ASP A 102 -13.69 1.72 -6.11
C ASP A 102 -12.66 2.56 -5.33
N ILE A 103 -11.37 2.28 -5.57
CA ILE A 103 -10.27 3.00 -4.91
C ILE A 103 -10.01 4.32 -5.65
N GLY A 104 -9.82 5.40 -4.91
CA GLY A 104 -9.56 6.73 -5.47
C GLY A 104 -8.16 6.94 -6.06
N SER A 105 -7.33 5.90 -6.06
CA SER A 105 -5.94 5.87 -6.56
C SER A 105 -5.55 4.43 -6.89
N SER A 106 -4.27 4.07 -6.88
CA SER A 106 -3.81 2.68 -6.97
C SER A 106 -4.36 1.85 -5.81
N GLY A 107 -4.49 0.54 -6.00
CA GLY A 107 -4.80 -0.36 -4.88
C GLY A 107 -3.62 -0.52 -3.93
N ILE A 108 -2.43 -0.74 -4.50
CA ILE A 108 -1.18 -0.97 -3.75
C ILE A 108 -0.09 -0.04 -4.26
N PHE A 109 0.57 0.65 -3.35
CA PHE A 109 1.79 1.43 -3.61
C PHE A 109 2.87 1.03 -2.60
N VAL A 110 4.05 0.65 -3.08
CA VAL A 110 5.19 0.27 -2.23
C VAL A 110 6.45 0.96 -2.74
N SER A 111 7.25 1.51 -1.84
CA SER A 111 8.53 2.13 -2.19
C SER A 111 9.65 1.76 -1.24
N ALA A 112 10.89 1.75 -1.77
CA ALA A 112 12.14 1.54 -1.04
C ALA A 112 12.18 0.25 -0.19
N SER A 113 11.55 -0.82 -0.66
CA SER A 113 11.35 -2.06 0.09
C SER A 113 12.12 -3.25 -0.52
N LYS A 114 12.50 -4.20 0.32
CA LYS A 114 13.15 -5.44 -0.10
C LYS A 114 12.40 -6.67 0.40
N GLY A 115 12.24 -7.68 -0.47
CA GLY A 115 11.48 -8.89 -0.13
C GLY A 115 9.98 -8.62 -0.18
N VAL A 116 9.49 -8.07 -1.31
CA VAL A 116 8.09 -7.72 -1.51
C VAL A 116 7.34 -8.84 -2.23
N THR A 117 6.29 -9.33 -1.63
CA THR A 117 5.38 -10.33 -2.23
C THR A 117 3.99 -9.75 -2.38
N VAL A 118 3.49 -9.69 -3.62
CA VAL A 118 2.14 -9.23 -3.95
C VAL A 118 1.46 -10.31 -4.80
N THR A 119 0.58 -11.10 -4.18
CA THR A 119 0.02 -12.29 -4.85
C THR A 119 -1.47 -12.48 -4.57
N GLY A 120 -2.22 -12.97 -5.58
CA GLY A 120 -3.63 -13.36 -5.42
C GLY A 120 -4.60 -12.20 -5.21
N ASN A 121 -4.18 -10.95 -5.33
CA ASN A 121 -5.04 -9.79 -5.11
C ASN A 121 -5.98 -9.53 -6.31
N ARG A 122 -7.12 -8.90 -6.03
CA ARG A 122 -8.13 -8.56 -7.05
C ARG A 122 -8.47 -7.08 -6.98
N PHE A 123 -8.52 -6.43 -8.14
CA PHE A 123 -8.76 -5.00 -8.27
C PHE A 123 -9.95 -4.76 -9.18
N TYR A 124 -10.85 -3.86 -8.76
CA TYR A 124 -12.06 -3.48 -9.49
C TYR A 124 -12.26 -1.97 -9.36
N ASP A 125 -12.44 -1.29 -10.47
CA ASP A 125 -12.76 0.14 -10.53
C ASP A 125 -11.77 1.04 -9.72
N CYS A 126 -10.49 0.68 -9.65
CA CYS A 126 -9.47 1.56 -9.11
C CYS A 126 -9.28 2.76 -10.04
N LYS A 127 -9.10 3.97 -9.49
CA LYS A 127 -9.01 5.21 -10.27
C LYS A 127 -7.57 5.58 -10.56
N GLU A 128 -7.43 6.48 -11.52
CA GLU A 128 -6.16 7.08 -11.87
C GLU A 128 -5.54 7.82 -10.68
N ASN A 129 -4.29 7.51 -10.40
CA ASN A 129 -3.52 8.28 -9.43
C ASN A 129 -3.08 9.61 -10.06
N LYS A 130 -3.62 10.72 -9.56
CA LYS A 130 -3.31 12.08 -10.04
C LYS A 130 -2.10 12.70 -9.34
N ASN A 131 -1.23 11.90 -8.72
CA ASN A 131 -0.03 12.42 -8.08
C ASN A 131 1.02 12.80 -9.10
N PRO A 132 1.32 14.10 -9.32
CA PRO A 132 2.31 14.53 -10.31
C PRO A 132 3.75 14.16 -9.92
N SER A 133 4.00 13.75 -8.68
CA SER A 133 5.34 13.35 -8.21
C SER A 133 5.71 11.92 -8.59
N VAL A 134 4.77 11.15 -9.13
CA VAL A 134 5.00 9.76 -9.53
C VAL A 134 4.43 9.59 -10.95
N GLU A 135 5.25 9.84 -11.95
CA GLU A 135 4.89 9.64 -13.36
C GLU A 135 4.46 8.18 -13.61
N ASP A 136 3.45 7.97 -14.47
CA ASP A 136 2.93 6.65 -14.89
C ASP A 136 2.41 5.75 -13.75
N THR A 137 1.63 6.29 -12.85
CA THR A 137 1.00 5.52 -11.77
C THR A 137 -0.46 5.16 -12.04
N ASP A 138 -0.85 5.15 -13.29
CA ASP A 138 -2.18 4.70 -13.71
C ASP A 138 -2.31 3.16 -13.68
N CYS A 139 -1.89 2.56 -12.58
CA CYS A 139 -1.86 1.12 -12.36
C CYS A 139 -2.45 0.74 -11.02
N ASP A 140 -2.94 -0.49 -10.93
CA ASP A 140 -3.50 -1.04 -9.69
C ASP A 140 -2.41 -1.33 -8.65
N ILE A 141 -1.22 -1.73 -9.13
CA ILE A 141 -0.06 -2.04 -8.29
C ILE A 141 1.14 -1.22 -8.78
N VAL A 142 1.73 -0.45 -7.88
CA VAL A 142 2.91 0.37 -8.14
C VAL A 142 4.01 0.02 -7.15
N LEU A 143 5.15 -0.43 -7.66
CA LEU A 143 6.36 -0.73 -6.87
C LEU A 143 7.50 0.16 -7.34
N CYS A 144 8.07 0.98 -6.46
CA CYS A 144 9.16 1.91 -6.76
C CYS A 144 10.38 1.59 -5.89
N ASN A 145 11.55 1.45 -6.50
CA ASN A 145 12.81 1.18 -5.78
C ASN A 145 12.69 -0.03 -4.83
N CYS A 146 12.17 -1.14 -5.35
CA CYS A 146 11.99 -2.36 -4.58
C CYS A 146 12.90 -3.47 -5.14
N ASP A 147 13.44 -4.30 -4.25
CA ASP A 147 14.27 -5.46 -4.59
C ASP A 147 13.61 -6.77 -4.11
N ASN A 148 14.04 -7.88 -4.72
CA ASN A 148 13.54 -9.21 -4.40
C ASN A 148 12.01 -9.27 -4.40
N ILE A 149 11.42 -8.96 -5.58
CA ILE A 149 9.99 -8.81 -5.80
C ILE A 149 9.41 -10.13 -6.34
N ARG A 150 8.28 -10.55 -5.74
CA ARG A 150 7.44 -11.62 -6.27
C ARG A 150 6.03 -11.10 -6.54
N ILE A 151 5.60 -11.14 -7.79
CA ILE A 151 4.25 -10.76 -8.21
C ILE A 151 3.64 -11.94 -8.95
N SER A 152 2.50 -12.46 -8.50
CA SER A 152 1.83 -13.57 -9.19
C SER A 152 0.34 -13.68 -8.84
N GLY A 153 -0.47 -14.17 -9.79
CA GLY A 153 -1.88 -14.49 -9.55
C GLY A 153 -2.79 -13.30 -9.25
N ASN A 154 -2.30 -12.06 -9.41
CA ASN A 154 -3.13 -10.87 -9.24
C ASN A 154 -4.05 -10.67 -10.45
N LYS A 155 -5.28 -10.19 -10.22
CA LYS A 155 -6.22 -9.76 -11.25
C LYS A 155 -6.29 -8.24 -11.22
N ALA A 156 -5.41 -7.59 -11.96
CA ALA A 156 -5.30 -6.14 -12.09
C ALA A 156 -5.97 -5.70 -13.42
N GLU A 157 -6.89 -4.74 -13.36
CA GLU A 157 -7.55 -4.20 -14.56
C GLU A 157 -6.69 -3.13 -15.25
N ARG A 158 -5.95 -2.34 -14.48
CA ARG A 158 -5.11 -1.23 -14.94
C ARG A 158 -3.61 -1.57 -14.96
N GLY A 159 -3.28 -2.81 -14.65
CA GLY A 159 -1.91 -3.30 -14.75
C GLY A 159 -1.05 -3.09 -13.51
N ILE A 160 0.23 -3.38 -13.70
CA ILE A 160 1.26 -3.41 -12.67
C ILE A 160 2.48 -2.67 -13.19
N VAL A 161 3.02 -1.75 -12.42
CA VAL A 161 4.28 -1.06 -12.75
C VAL A 161 5.33 -1.32 -11.68
N VAL A 162 6.54 -1.61 -12.13
CA VAL A 162 7.73 -1.73 -11.27
C VAL A 162 8.76 -0.74 -11.79
N LYS A 163 9.15 0.24 -10.98
CA LYS A 163 10.14 1.25 -11.31
C LYS A 163 11.37 1.07 -10.43
N SER A 164 12.56 1.09 -11.04
CA SER A 164 13.83 1.22 -10.32
C SER A 164 14.28 2.67 -10.36
N SER A 165 14.92 3.17 -9.31
CA SER A 165 15.74 4.38 -9.42
C SER A 165 16.93 4.08 -10.34
N ASN A 166 17.15 4.93 -11.32
CA ASN A 166 18.41 4.97 -12.06
C ASN A 166 19.52 5.45 -11.15
#